data_f127a9c0378120c6bad203ede2c2ebba
#
_entry.id   f127a9c0378120c6bad203ede2c2ebba
#
_cell.length_a   1.000
_cell.length_b   1.000
_cell.length_c   1.000
_cell.angle_alpha   90.00
_cell.angle_beta   90.00
_cell.angle_gamma   90.00
#
_symmetry.space_group_name_H-M   'P 1'
#
loop_
_entity.id
_entity.type
_entity.pdbx_description
1 polymer ?
#
loop_
_entity_poly.entity_id
_entity_poly.type
_entity_poly.pdbx_seq_one_letter_code
_entity_poly.pdbx_strand_id
1 'polypeptide(L)'
;MKYNRYIIAVIAALAAFMQASAQNLDPTVEVNRAYEGKLMEVHKPVLKMEVPDSVMQFDLEFDYSVFESPYRGSYEFNPYLLSMKPGSAPDGSRRFYMRAGAGYQLHPVFDLVWSPETGKGFKIDVYAVHRSFIGSYWNISPVKGTDDIISLDRIPKGASDRTWKGYGLKTKAGFDARHDWKKGVFSFGAGYYGIAQDDRRMADRNWKRTFNALDAYLGLGNKGEWEQSFLYDLRLSYRIGGDRTKALTDRALNEQLFGFEASLGPVFKENHKVLFDVGADVALYAHERTASGGQITFTPHYVFERGPFMLDFGVHLAKLLHTSADTTLFHSKGQVVYPSMKFHVALVPDAMRFYVHAGGGTRMNTYSSLLERNPHLSLTAPEGAAPILDYTVERVSLSGGFEGRISSRFSYNLKAGYVNYANDILEAVMIDGSDRISSGISYGPYQKWYAGADVSLDVEGFRIDCSVVYSRPWGQVFDMSGVFRPASLKGEAAVEYNWRKRIFVGADCSFASAREGSCLKYSTSSMTTPMVAAVIPGYADLGLYAEYVTSRRLSFWLRGGNLLNQTVQRCPLYAEKGVDFTVGICLNL
;
A
#
# COMPACT_ATOMS: atom_id res chain seq x y z
N MET A 1 4.12 -18.14 28.97
CA MET A 1 5.40 -18.89 28.71
C MET A 1 5.33 -20.01 27.66
N LYS A 2 4.17 -20.43 27.16
CA LYS A 2 4.09 -21.53 26.13
C LYS A 2 4.41 -21.07 24.69
N TYR A 3 4.18 -19.82 24.33
CA TYR A 3 4.37 -19.33 22.95
C TYR A 3 5.83 -19.09 22.54
N ASN A 4 6.72 -18.80 23.48
CA ASN A 4 8.15 -18.59 23.16
C ASN A 4 8.84 -19.85 22.63
N ARG A 5 8.35 -21.04 22.97
CA ARG A 5 8.94 -22.31 22.49
C ARG A 5 8.69 -22.56 21.01
N TYR A 6 7.56 -22.12 20.47
CA TYR A 6 7.23 -22.29 19.05
C TYR A 6 8.01 -21.32 18.15
N ILE A 7 8.22 -20.08 18.62
CA ILE A 7 9.03 -19.10 17.88
C ILE A 7 10.49 -19.56 17.80
N ILE A 8 11.04 -20.07 18.90
CA ILE A 8 12.40 -20.61 18.92
C ILE A 8 12.51 -21.87 18.04
N ALA A 9 11.49 -22.71 18.00
CA ALA A 9 11.46 -23.89 17.14
C ALA A 9 11.41 -23.54 15.65
N VAL A 10 10.66 -22.51 15.26
CA VAL A 10 10.62 -22.02 13.87
C VAL A 10 11.94 -21.37 13.47
N ILE A 11 12.57 -20.59 14.34
CA ILE A 11 13.90 -20.01 14.08
C ILE A 11 14.96 -21.10 13.98
N ALA A 12 14.91 -22.12 14.85
CA ALA A 12 15.82 -23.26 14.81
C ALA A 12 15.61 -24.14 13.55
N ALA A 13 14.37 -24.32 13.10
CA ALA A 13 14.08 -25.03 11.85
C ALA A 13 14.58 -24.26 10.62
N LEU A 14 14.43 -22.93 10.59
CA LEU A 14 14.99 -22.07 9.53
C LEU A 14 16.53 -22.10 9.52
N ALA A 15 17.17 -22.09 10.70
CA ALA A 15 18.62 -22.19 10.81
C ALA A 15 19.15 -23.59 10.40
N ALA A 16 18.39 -24.66 10.68
CA ALA A 16 18.74 -26.02 10.25
C ALA A 16 18.61 -26.18 8.72
N PHE A 17 17.66 -25.53 8.08
CA PHE A 17 17.54 -25.49 6.63
C PHE A 17 18.71 -24.78 5.94
N MET A 18 19.28 -23.75 6.58
CA MET A 18 20.46 -23.05 6.07
C MET A 18 21.76 -23.89 6.19
N GLN A 19 21.84 -24.83 7.13
CA GLN A 19 23.00 -25.69 7.28
C GLN A 19 22.99 -26.92 6.36
N ALA A 20 21.83 -27.34 5.86
CA ALA A 20 21.70 -28.47 4.96
C ALA A 20 22.29 -28.25 3.54
N SER A 21 22.63 -27.00 3.18
CA SER A 21 23.18 -26.63 1.87
C SER A 21 24.72 -26.60 1.83
N ALA A 22 25.42 -26.95 2.90
CA ALA A 22 26.87 -26.82 3.02
C ALA A 22 27.60 -28.17 3.04
N GLN A 23 27.06 -29.21 2.40
CA GLN A 23 27.84 -30.42 2.13
C GLN A 23 28.45 -30.29 0.74
N ASN A 24 29.68 -29.80 0.68
CA ASN A 24 30.59 -29.99 -0.44
C ASN A 24 30.94 -31.45 -0.55
N LEU A 25 30.28 -32.16 -1.42
CA LEU A 25 30.73 -33.44 -1.94
C LEU A 25 31.59 -33.15 -3.18
N ASP A 26 32.89 -32.96 -2.94
CA ASP A 26 33.90 -32.94 -3.99
C ASP A 26 34.50 -34.35 -4.10
N PRO A 27 34.10 -35.18 -5.07
CA PRO A 27 34.80 -36.43 -5.33
C PRO A 27 36.05 -36.14 -6.16
N THR A 28 37.16 -35.94 -5.49
CA THR A 28 38.48 -35.93 -6.15
C THR A 28 38.73 -37.30 -6.74
N VAL A 29 38.57 -37.41 -8.05
CA VAL A 29 39.04 -38.56 -8.81
C VAL A 29 40.45 -38.23 -9.32
N GLU A 30 41.47 -38.74 -8.68
CA GLU A 30 42.85 -38.73 -9.22
C GLU A 30 42.95 -39.69 -10.40
N VAL A 31 43.05 -39.18 -11.61
CA VAL A 31 43.39 -39.94 -12.80
C VAL A 31 44.84 -39.64 -13.14
N ASN A 32 45.75 -40.51 -12.68
CA ASN A 32 47.15 -40.51 -13.13
C ASN A 32 47.21 -41.10 -14.54
N ARG A 33 47.33 -40.24 -15.56
CA ARG A 33 47.80 -40.61 -16.89
C ARG A 33 48.99 -39.74 -17.26
N ALA A 34 50.09 -40.40 -17.64
CA ALA A 34 51.24 -39.75 -18.22
C ALA A 34 50.81 -39.01 -19.50
N TYR A 35 50.97 -37.69 -19.51
CA TYR A 35 50.62 -36.80 -20.62
C TYR A 35 51.85 -36.67 -21.52
N GLU A 36 51.83 -37.27 -22.71
CA GLU A 36 52.74 -36.94 -23.81
C GLU A 36 52.16 -35.77 -24.57
N GLY A 37 52.74 -34.60 -24.35
CA GLY A 37 52.37 -33.35 -25.04
C GLY A 37 52.79 -33.36 -26.48
N LYS A 38 51.84 -33.54 -27.42
CA LYS A 38 52.01 -33.10 -28.82
C LYS A 38 51.44 -31.71 -28.95
N LEU A 39 52.28 -30.70 -29.19
CA LEU A 39 51.90 -29.36 -29.61
C LEU A 39 51.22 -29.45 -30.98
N MET A 40 49.89 -29.36 -31.00
CA MET A 40 49.15 -28.98 -32.20
C MET A 40 48.89 -27.46 -32.15
N GLU A 41 49.45 -26.71 -33.08
CA GLU A 41 49.06 -25.34 -33.30
C GLU A 41 47.61 -25.29 -33.79
N VAL A 42 46.70 -24.99 -32.89
CA VAL A 42 45.30 -24.71 -33.23
C VAL A 42 45.20 -23.21 -33.38
N HIS A 43 45.09 -22.73 -34.61
CA HIS A 43 44.71 -21.36 -34.93
C HIS A 43 43.28 -21.17 -34.40
N LYS A 44 43.13 -20.33 -33.37
CA LYS A 44 41.82 -19.86 -32.89
C LYS A 44 41.14 -19.09 -34.02
N PRO A 45 39.97 -19.50 -34.51
CA PRO A 45 39.19 -18.66 -35.39
C PRO A 45 38.77 -17.42 -34.58
N VAL A 46 39.15 -16.24 -35.07
CA VAL A 46 38.64 -14.97 -34.54
C VAL A 46 37.20 -14.86 -35.02
N LEU A 47 36.26 -15.29 -34.17
CA LEU A 47 34.87 -14.96 -34.31
C LEU A 47 34.72 -13.47 -33.98
N LYS A 48 34.70 -12.62 -35.01
CA LYS A 48 34.14 -11.28 -34.87
C LYS A 48 32.65 -11.46 -34.65
N MET A 49 32.23 -11.49 -33.39
CA MET A 49 30.84 -11.22 -33.07
C MET A 49 30.63 -9.72 -33.23
N GLU A 50 30.09 -9.31 -34.35
CA GLU A 50 29.40 -8.04 -34.46
C GLU A 50 28.11 -8.19 -33.67
N VAL A 51 28.13 -7.72 -32.42
CA VAL A 51 26.91 -7.55 -31.62
C VAL A 51 26.14 -6.41 -32.28
N PRO A 52 24.93 -6.63 -32.81
CA PRO A 52 24.16 -5.54 -33.40
C PRO A 52 23.94 -4.46 -32.34
N ASP A 53 24.13 -3.20 -32.71
CA ASP A 53 23.91 -2.04 -31.81
C ASP A 53 22.55 -2.01 -31.17
N SER A 54 21.55 -2.71 -31.71
CA SER A 54 20.21 -2.89 -31.11
C SER A 54 20.19 -3.75 -29.84
N VAL A 55 21.26 -4.51 -29.56
CA VAL A 55 21.36 -5.33 -28.34
C VAL A 55 22.09 -4.58 -27.21
N MET A 56 22.79 -3.50 -27.56
CA MET A 56 23.48 -2.62 -26.60
C MET A 56 22.61 -1.47 -26.09
N GLN A 57 21.42 -1.28 -26.64
CA GLN A 57 20.43 -0.32 -26.16
C GLN A 57 19.34 -1.02 -25.34
N PHE A 58 19.75 -1.84 -24.38
CA PHE A 58 18.92 -2.10 -23.24
C PHE A 58 19.05 -0.89 -22.32
N ASP A 59 18.20 0.09 -22.53
CA ASP A 59 17.81 1.03 -21.48
C ASP A 59 17.01 0.23 -20.45
N LEU A 60 17.74 -0.54 -19.67
CA LEU A 60 17.26 -1.04 -18.39
C LEU A 60 17.32 0.16 -17.44
N GLU A 61 16.47 1.16 -17.65
CA GLU A 61 15.99 1.97 -16.54
C GLU A 61 15.26 1.01 -15.60
N PHE A 62 16.04 0.32 -14.80
CA PHE A 62 15.52 -0.16 -13.52
C PHE A 62 15.17 1.10 -12.76
N ASP A 63 13.90 1.37 -12.66
CA ASP A 63 13.37 2.31 -11.69
C ASP A 63 13.77 1.80 -10.30
N TYR A 64 14.97 2.18 -9.86
CA TYR A 64 15.44 2.02 -8.48
C TYR A 64 14.79 3.06 -7.56
N SER A 65 13.73 3.70 -7.99
CA SER A 65 12.86 4.36 -7.05
C SER A 65 12.32 3.26 -6.13
N VAL A 66 13.13 2.88 -5.16
CA VAL A 66 12.62 2.52 -3.85
C VAL A 66 11.55 3.56 -3.63
N PHE A 67 10.30 3.15 -3.59
CA PHE A 67 9.19 4.04 -3.31
C PHE A 67 9.59 4.89 -2.10
N GLU A 68 10.22 6.02 -2.37
CA GLU A 68 10.45 7.09 -1.41
C GLU A 68 9.12 7.84 -1.20
N SER A 69 8.06 7.08 -1.08
CA SER A 69 6.95 7.57 -0.32
C SER A 69 7.46 7.65 1.10
N PRO A 70 7.57 8.83 1.71
CA PRO A 70 7.75 8.91 3.14
C PRO A 70 6.73 7.94 3.72
N TYR A 71 7.19 7.03 4.59
CA TYR A 71 6.38 5.99 5.20
C TYR A 71 5.02 6.58 5.60
N ARG A 72 4.06 6.48 4.71
CA ARG A 72 2.68 6.88 4.99
C ARG A 72 2.15 5.80 5.90
N GLY A 73 2.28 6.07 7.19
CA GLY A 73 1.97 5.17 8.28
C GLY A 73 0.55 4.65 8.25
N SER A 74 0.37 3.67 7.56
CA SER A 74 -0.57 2.57 7.47
C SER A 74 -0.38 2.02 6.08
N TYR A 75 0.16 0.83 5.99
CA TYR A 75 0.06 0.07 4.76
C TYR A 75 -1.42 0.08 4.37
N GLU A 76 -1.77 0.92 3.41
CA GLU A 76 -3.01 0.74 2.68
C GLU A 76 -2.84 -0.54 1.89
N PHE A 77 -3.19 -1.61 2.55
CA PHE A 77 -3.36 -2.89 1.94
C PHE A 77 -4.44 -2.73 0.87
N ASN A 78 -4.04 -2.58 -0.36
CA ASN A 78 -4.95 -2.70 -1.48
C ASN A 78 -4.81 -4.15 -2.00
N PRO A 79 -5.57 -5.12 -1.46
CA PRO A 79 -5.44 -6.54 -1.80
C PRO A 79 -5.75 -6.82 -3.27
N TYR A 80 -6.27 -5.83 -3.97
CA TYR A 80 -6.58 -5.92 -5.38
C TYR A 80 -5.41 -5.54 -6.30
N LEU A 81 -4.32 -4.98 -5.79
CA LEU A 81 -3.14 -4.63 -6.59
C LEU A 81 -2.09 -5.73 -6.68
N LEU A 82 -2.12 -6.73 -5.80
CA LEU A 82 -1.29 -7.93 -5.94
C LEU A 82 -1.76 -8.88 -7.06
N SER A 83 -2.97 -8.67 -7.57
CA SER A 83 -3.48 -9.46 -8.65
C SER A 83 -2.80 -9.08 -9.96
N MET A 84 -1.90 -9.94 -10.38
CA MET A 84 -1.40 -10.06 -11.74
C MET A 84 -0.68 -8.81 -12.27
N LYS A 85 0.59 -8.66 -11.95
CA LYS A 85 1.49 -8.11 -12.97
C LYS A 85 1.37 -9.06 -14.16
N PRO A 86 0.95 -8.60 -15.35
CA PRO A 86 0.98 -9.45 -16.51
C PRO A 86 2.39 -10.02 -16.59
N GLY A 87 2.49 -11.36 -16.69
CA GLY A 87 3.78 -12.02 -16.76
C GLY A 87 4.61 -11.27 -17.77
N SER A 88 5.80 -10.81 -17.37
CA SER A 88 6.67 -9.99 -18.19
C SER A 88 6.83 -10.62 -19.57
N ALA A 89 6.06 -10.13 -20.51
CA ALA A 89 6.23 -10.51 -21.90
C ALA A 89 7.46 -9.75 -22.41
N PRO A 90 8.48 -10.43 -22.87
CA PRO A 90 9.71 -9.79 -23.34
C PRO A 90 9.56 -9.05 -24.67
N ASP A 91 8.37 -8.86 -25.18
CA ASP A 91 8.10 -8.15 -26.41
C ASP A 91 7.56 -6.75 -26.11
N GLY A 92 8.41 -5.73 -26.18
CA GLY A 92 8.08 -4.31 -26.10
C GLY A 92 7.13 -3.78 -27.20
N SER A 93 6.37 -4.66 -27.84
CA SER A 93 5.40 -4.34 -28.88
C SER A 93 3.95 -4.26 -28.40
N ARG A 94 3.67 -4.70 -27.15
CA ARG A 94 2.31 -4.72 -26.66
C ARG A 94 1.96 -3.44 -25.95
N ARG A 95 0.96 -2.75 -26.47
CA ARG A 95 0.60 -1.39 -26.04
C ARG A 95 -0.82 -1.26 -25.52
N PHE A 96 -1.58 -2.31 -25.62
CA PHE A 96 -2.94 -2.34 -25.15
C PHE A 96 -3.17 -3.58 -24.30
N TYR A 97 -3.55 -3.37 -23.07
CA TYR A 97 -3.96 -4.41 -22.14
C TYR A 97 -5.38 -4.13 -21.66
N MET A 98 -6.25 -5.09 -21.78
CA MET A 98 -7.60 -5.02 -21.24
C MET A 98 -7.96 -6.34 -20.57
N ARG A 99 -8.44 -6.25 -19.34
CA ARG A 99 -8.99 -7.38 -18.59
C ARG A 99 -10.41 -7.06 -18.19
N ALA A 100 -11.35 -7.89 -18.57
CA ALA A 100 -12.76 -7.73 -18.24
C ALA A 100 -13.33 -9.04 -17.70
N GLY A 101 -14.20 -8.96 -16.71
CA GLY A 101 -14.85 -10.12 -16.15
C GLY A 101 -16.08 -9.76 -15.33
N ALA A 102 -16.88 -10.76 -15.03
CA ALA A 102 -18.02 -10.65 -14.14
C ALA A 102 -18.17 -11.93 -13.33
N GLY A 103 -18.77 -11.82 -12.16
CA GLY A 103 -18.88 -12.92 -11.22
C GLY A 103 -20.26 -13.18 -10.70
N TYR A 104 -20.38 -14.28 -9.96
CA TYR A 104 -21.58 -14.63 -9.21
C TYR A 104 -21.81 -13.62 -8.08
N GLN A 105 -23.06 -13.27 -7.88
CA GLN A 105 -23.49 -11.97 -7.41
C GLN A 105 -22.77 -10.93 -8.26
N LEU A 106 -23.45 -10.07 -8.88
CA LEU A 106 -22.91 -9.24 -9.96
C LEU A 106 -21.71 -8.40 -9.45
N HIS A 107 -20.49 -8.77 -9.87
CA HIS A 107 -19.29 -8.00 -9.55
C HIS A 107 -18.39 -7.84 -10.79
N PRO A 108 -18.70 -6.86 -11.64
CA PRO A 108 -17.86 -6.50 -12.76
C PRO A 108 -16.46 -6.10 -12.32
N VAL A 109 -15.47 -6.60 -13.06
CA VAL A 109 -14.06 -6.25 -12.95
C VAL A 109 -13.59 -5.78 -14.30
N PHE A 110 -12.96 -4.63 -14.35
CA PHE A 110 -12.42 -4.08 -15.57
C PHE A 110 -11.09 -3.40 -15.32
N ASP A 111 -10.06 -3.76 -16.09
CA ASP A 111 -8.75 -3.12 -16.12
C ASP A 111 -8.40 -2.80 -17.56
N LEU A 112 -7.90 -1.60 -17.79
CA LEU A 112 -7.44 -1.11 -19.08
C LEU A 112 -6.11 -0.38 -18.87
N VAL A 113 -5.13 -0.70 -19.69
CA VAL A 113 -3.91 0.11 -19.86
C VAL A 113 -3.65 0.21 -21.36
N TRP A 114 -3.48 1.42 -21.82
CA TRP A 114 -3.18 1.70 -23.22
C TRP A 114 -2.06 2.72 -23.34
N SER A 115 -0.96 2.29 -23.95
CA SER A 115 0.25 3.07 -24.17
C SER A 115 0.45 3.22 -25.69
N PRO A 116 -0.23 4.17 -26.36
CA PRO A 116 -0.14 4.35 -27.80
C PRO A 116 1.26 4.73 -28.26
N GLU A 117 1.58 4.45 -29.53
CA GLU A 117 2.79 4.97 -30.16
C GLU A 117 2.74 6.49 -30.23
N THR A 118 3.75 7.09 -29.67
CA THR A 118 3.93 8.53 -29.70
C THR A 118 5.28 8.87 -30.33
N GLY A 119 5.50 10.13 -30.67
CA GLY A 119 6.77 10.59 -31.21
C GLY A 119 7.94 10.45 -30.24
N LYS A 120 9.17 10.59 -30.74
CA LYS A 120 10.39 10.48 -29.93
C LYS A 120 10.33 11.42 -28.70
N GLY A 121 10.58 10.84 -27.52
CA GLY A 121 10.63 11.58 -26.27
C GLY A 121 9.27 11.88 -25.62
N PHE A 122 8.16 11.48 -26.22
CA PHE A 122 6.83 11.61 -25.62
C PHE A 122 6.23 10.22 -25.36
N LYS A 123 5.71 10.02 -24.17
CA LYS A 123 4.98 8.81 -23.78
C LYS A 123 3.65 9.23 -23.16
N ILE A 124 2.61 8.44 -23.38
CA ILE A 124 1.32 8.62 -22.74
C ILE A 124 0.76 7.25 -22.40
N ASP A 125 0.27 7.11 -21.19
CA ASP A 125 -0.38 5.92 -20.67
C ASP A 125 -1.79 6.28 -20.23
N VAL A 126 -2.77 5.60 -20.77
CA VAL A 126 -4.17 5.74 -20.39
C VAL A 126 -4.58 4.52 -19.60
N TYR A 127 -5.20 4.71 -18.47
CA TYR A 127 -5.62 3.62 -17.60
C TYR A 127 -7.06 3.77 -17.13
N ALA A 128 -7.72 2.63 -16.91
CA ALA A 128 -9.00 2.56 -16.23
C ALA A 128 -9.08 1.28 -15.39
N VAL A 129 -9.52 1.41 -14.15
CA VAL A 129 -9.72 0.32 -13.22
C VAL A 129 -11.11 0.45 -12.61
N HIS A 130 -11.91 -0.60 -12.72
CA HIS A 130 -13.23 -0.65 -12.10
C HIS A 130 -13.37 -1.94 -11.30
N ARG A 131 -13.81 -1.81 -10.06
CA ARG A 131 -14.14 -2.91 -9.17
C ARG A 131 -15.50 -2.65 -8.58
N SER A 132 -16.38 -3.61 -8.69
CA SER A 132 -17.71 -3.51 -8.11
C SER A 132 -18.19 -4.84 -7.54
N PHE A 133 -19.10 -4.75 -6.61
CA PHE A 133 -19.82 -5.87 -6.08
C PHE A 133 -21.25 -5.43 -5.75
N ILE A 134 -22.21 -6.15 -6.29
CA ILE A 134 -23.64 -5.93 -6.05
C ILE A 134 -24.19 -7.27 -5.58
N GLY A 135 -24.48 -7.38 -4.30
CA GLY A 135 -24.85 -8.67 -3.75
C GLY A 135 -25.15 -8.65 -2.25
N SER A 136 -24.95 -9.79 -1.60
CA SER A 136 -25.22 -9.98 -0.20
C SER A 136 -23.94 -9.87 0.62
N TYR A 137 -23.98 -9.05 1.66
CA TYR A 137 -22.93 -8.89 2.66
C TYR A 137 -23.37 -9.52 3.98
N TRP A 138 -22.42 -9.97 4.79
CA TRP A 138 -22.70 -10.42 6.14
C TRP A 138 -23.01 -9.22 7.05
N ASN A 139 -24.06 -9.34 7.86
CA ASN A 139 -24.29 -8.41 8.95
C ASN A 139 -23.36 -8.72 10.12
N ILE A 140 -22.68 -7.67 10.59
CA ILE A 140 -21.85 -7.72 11.80
C ILE A 140 -22.68 -7.20 12.97
N SER A 141 -22.63 -7.91 14.07
CA SER A 141 -23.32 -7.57 15.30
C SER A 141 -22.42 -7.84 16.49
N PRO A 142 -22.62 -7.13 17.61
CA PRO A 142 -22.01 -7.51 18.87
C PRO A 142 -22.54 -8.87 19.32
N VAL A 143 -21.68 -9.86 19.34
CA VAL A 143 -21.96 -11.19 19.88
C VAL A 143 -21.32 -11.26 21.25
N LYS A 144 -22.10 -11.60 22.28
CA LYS A 144 -21.59 -11.73 23.65
C LYS A 144 -20.61 -12.91 23.69
N GLY A 145 -19.35 -12.61 23.97
CA GLY A 145 -18.29 -13.60 24.15
C GLY A 145 -18.19 -14.10 25.60
N THR A 146 -17.15 -14.85 25.89
CA THR A 146 -16.75 -15.19 27.26
C THR A 146 -16.15 -13.94 27.94
N ASP A 147 -16.31 -13.84 29.25
CA ASP A 147 -15.69 -12.80 30.11
C ASP A 147 -16.14 -11.35 29.83
N ASP A 148 -17.43 -11.14 29.51
CA ASP A 148 -18.01 -9.82 29.20
C ASP A 148 -17.37 -9.06 28.01
N ILE A 149 -16.51 -9.73 27.22
CA ILE A 149 -15.94 -9.19 26.00
C ILE A 149 -16.95 -9.37 24.86
N ILE A 150 -17.18 -8.31 24.11
CA ILE A 150 -18.04 -8.35 22.92
C ILE A 150 -17.18 -8.72 21.70
N SER A 151 -17.58 -9.76 20.96
CA SER A 151 -17.03 -10.04 19.64
C SER A 151 -17.87 -9.36 18.56
N LEU A 152 -17.24 -8.55 17.71
CA LEU A 152 -17.88 -7.97 16.54
C LEU A 152 -17.76 -8.96 15.38
N ASP A 153 -18.73 -9.84 15.26
CA ASP A 153 -18.71 -10.91 14.24
C ASP A 153 -20.08 -11.02 13.54
N ARG A 154 -20.11 -11.86 12.51
CA ARG A 154 -21.33 -12.14 11.75
C ARG A 154 -22.41 -12.73 12.64
N ILE A 155 -23.64 -12.33 12.38
CA ILE A 155 -24.81 -12.85 13.07
C ILE A 155 -24.90 -14.37 12.91
N PRO A 156 -25.16 -15.14 13.99
CA PRO A 156 -25.23 -16.60 13.96
C PRO A 156 -26.23 -17.18 12.95
N LYS A 157 -26.04 -18.43 12.58
CA LYS A 157 -26.96 -19.16 11.70
C LYS A 157 -28.35 -19.24 12.36
N GLY A 158 -29.40 -18.95 11.58
CA GLY A 158 -30.79 -19.04 12.02
C GLY A 158 -31.49 -17.71 12.35
N ALA A 159 -30.76 -16.61 12.44
CA ALA A 159 -31.33 -15.28 12.58
C ALA A 159 -31.78 -14.70 11.22
N SER A 160 -32.89 -13.94 11.24
CA SER A 160 -33.50 -13.37 10.04
C SER A 160 -32.63 -12.33 9.32
N ASP A 161 -31.80 -11.59 10.07
CA ASP A 161 -31.02 -10.45 9.55
C ASP A 161 -29.53 -10.77 9.36
N ARG A 162 -29.21 -12.00 9.01
CA ARG A 162 -27.83 -12.47 8.86
C ARG A 162 -27.07 -11.82 7.72
N THR A 163 -27.77 -11.45 6.66
CA THR A 163 -27.19 -10.82 5.48
C THR A 163 -28.04 -9.63 5.05
N TRP A 164 -27.41 -8.69 4.39
CA TRP A 164 -28.09 -7.58 3.74
C TRP A 164 -27.63 -7.48 2.28
N LYS A 165 -28.49 -6.94 1.42
CA LYS A 165 -28.19 -6.69 0.02
C LYS A 165 -27.74 -5.25 -0.15
N GLY A 166 -26.63 -5.05 -0.85
CA GLY A 166 -26.08 -3.74 -1.12
C GLY A 166 -25.11 -3.76 -2.29
N TYR A 167 -24.47 -2.63 -2.52
CA TYR A 167 -23.46 -2.49 -3.56
C TYR A 167 -22.25 -1.70 -3.06
N GLY A 168 -21.08 -1.98 -3.65
CA GLY A 168 -19.87 -1.21 -3.53
C GLY A 168 -19.22 -1.10 -4.90
N LEU A 169 -18.89 0.12 -5.32
CA LEU A 169 -18.31 0.44 -6.61
C LEU A 169 -17.10 1.34 -6.39
N LYS A 170 -15.98 1.01 -7.03
CA LYS A 170 -14.77 1.83 -7.03
C LYS A 170 -14.24 1.93 -8.46
N THR A 171 -14.05 3.15 -8.95
CA THR A 171 -13.56 3.42 -10.29
C THR A 171 -12.40 4.39 -10.23
N LYS A 172 -11.31 4.07 -10.92
CA LYS A 172 -10.19 4.96 -11.18
C LYS A 172 -9.94 4.96 -12.69
N ALA A 173 -9.83 6.12 -13.30
CA ALA A 173 -9.50 6.23 -14.72
C ALA A 173 -8.71 7.51 -14.95
N GLY A 174 -7.78 7.50 -15.88
CA GLY A 174 -6.97 8.69 -16.14
C GLY A 174 -5.93 8.45 -17.22
N PHE A 175 -5.07 9.40 -17.34
CA PHE A 175 -3.88 9.30 -18.16
C PHE A 175 -2.70 9.96 -17.49
N ASP A 176 -1.51 9.43 -17.78
CA ASP A 176 -0.21 9.97 -17.44
C ASP A 176 0.56 10.23 -18.72
N ALA A 177 1.15 11.39 -18.85
CA ALA A 177 1.96 11.77 -20.01
C ALA A 177 3.32 12.29 -19.56
N ARG A 178 4.35 11.92 -20.31
CA ARG A 178 5.72 12.28 -20.05
C ARG A 178 6.39 12.71 -21.33
N HIS A 179 7.08 13.83 -21.28
CA HIS A 179 7.93 14.32 -22.35
C HIS A 179 9.39 14.42 -21.88
N ASP A 180 10.24 13.63 -22.48
CA ASP A 180 11.67 13.59 -22.19
C ASP A 180 12.44 14.43 -23.22
N TRP A 181 13.22 15.39 -22.74
CA TRP A 181 14.21 16.07 -23.55
C TRP A 181 15.63 15.77 -23.05
N LYS A 182 16.64 16.32 -23.72
CA LYS A 182 18.04 15.96 -23.45
C LYS A 182 18.47 16.10 -21.97
N LYS A 183 17.94 17.09 -21.24
CA LYS A 183 18.37 17.42 -19.88
C LYS A 183 17.26 17.35 -18.83
N GLY A 184 16.05 17.00 -19.19
CA GLY A 184 14.94 17.01 -18.24
C GLY A 184 13.73 16.22 -18.70
N VAL A 185 12.74 16.22 -17.83
CA VAL A 185 11.48 15.52 -17.98
C VAL A 185 10.35 16.45 -17.61
N PHE A 186 9.33 16.50 -18.43
CA PHE A 186 8.05 17.12 -18.11
C PHE A 186 6.98 16.04 -18.04
N SER A 187 6.27 15.96 -16.94
CA SER A 187 5.19 15.02 -16.74
C SER A 187 3.89 15.75 -16.43
N PHE A 188 2.78 15.24 -16.91
CA PHE A 188 1.47 15.74 -16.57
C PHE A 188 0.44 14.62 -16.66
N GLY A 189 -0.59 14.71 -15.87
CA GLY A 189 -1.65 13.71 -15.89
C GLY A 189 -2.93 14.25 -15.30
N ALA A 190 -4.00 13.54 -15.60
CA ALA A 190 -5.30 13.78 -15.00
C ALA A 190 -6.02 12.46 -14.75
N GLY A 191 -6.75 12.39 -13.65
CA GLY A 191 -7.45 11.20 -13.23
C GLY A 191 -8.83 11.49 -12.66
N TYR A 192 -9.67 10.50 -12.75
CA TYR A 192 -10.96 10.44 -12.09
C TYR A 192 -10.95 9.34 -11.04
N TYR A 193 -11.51 9.64 -9.88
CA TYR A 193 -11.72 8.71 -8.78
C TYR A 193 -13.17 8.76 -8.33
N GLY A 194 -13.84 7.61 -8.29
CA GLY A 194 -15.23 7.50 -7.85
C GLY A 194 -15.45 6.33 -6.90
N ILE A 195 -16.17 6.58 -5.81
CA ILE A 195 -16.71 5.58 -4.89
C ILE A 195 -18.23 5.73 -4.86
N ALA A 196 -18.94 4.62 -5.01
CA ALA A 196 -20.36 4.56 -4.71
C ALA A 196 -20.63 3.33 -3.82
N GLN A 197 -21.26 3.54 -2.68
CA GLN A 197 -21.45 2.51 -1.67
C GLN A 197 -22.81 2.61 -0.99
N ASP A 198 -23.44 1.45 -0.80
CA ASP A 198 -24.64 1.31 0.01
C ASP A 198 -24.29 0.99 1.46
N ASP A 199 -25.09 1.49 2.41
CA ASP A 199 -24.93 1.21 3.82
C ASP A 199 -26.28 1.03 4.51
N ARG A 200 -26.64 -0.19 4.83
CA ARG A 200 -27.92 -0.54 5.44
C ARG A 200 -28.04 -0.13 6.90
N ARG A 201 -26.94 0.10 7.62
CA ARG A 201 -27.01 0.40 9.05
C ARG A 201 -27.66 1.75 9.37
N MET A 202 -27.75 2.60 8.36
CA MET A 202 -28.55 3.82 8.41
C MET A 202 -29.92 3.61 7.77
N ALA A 203 -30.57 2.47 8.06
CA ALA A 203 -31.76 1.97 7.36
C ALA A 203 -32.93 2.94 7.31
N ASP A 204 -33.06 3.84 8.28
CA ASP A 204 -34.12 4.86 8.28
C ASP A 204 -33.86 6.02 7.31
N ARG A 205 -32.69 6.06 6.72
CA ARG A 205 -32.29 7.06 5.72
C ARG A 205 -31.58 6.32 4.60
N ASN A 206 -32.09 6.29 3.40
CA ASN A 206 -31.45 5.73 2.21
C ASN A 206 -30.00 6.23 2.04
N TRP A 207 -29.10 5.71 2.84
CA TRP A 207 -27.73 6.16 2.94
C TRP A 207 -26.93 5.55 1.80
N LYS A 208 -26.73 6.34 0.77
CA LYS A 208 -25.93 5.97 -0.39
C LYS A 208 -24.77 6.95 -0.48
N ARG A 209 -23.57 6.44 -0.23
CA ARG A 209 -22.38 7.25 -0.43
C ARG A 209 -22.08 7.38 -1.91
N THR A 210 -21.79 8.59 -2.34
CA THR A 210 -21.34 8.87 -3.68
C THR A 210 -20.28 9.97 -3.62
N PHE A 211 -19.02 9.58 -3.64
CA PHE A 211 -17.89 10.48 -3.70
C PHE A 211 -17.25 10.41 -5.08
N ASN A 212 -16.97 11.57 -5.68
CA ASN A 212 -16.28 11.69 -6.96
C ASN A 212 -15.20 12.75 -6.85
N ALA A 213 -14.04 12.49 -7.44
CA ALA A 213 -12.94 13.44 -7.49
C ALA A 213 -12.26 13.45 -8.86
N LEU A 214 -11.72 14.59 -9.23
CA LEU A 214 -10.83 14.77 -10.37
C LEU A 214 -9.48 15.23 -9.85
N ASP A 215 -8.43 14.57 -10.33
CA ASP A 215 -7.05 14.85 -10.01
C ASP A 215 -6.34 15.40 -11.24
N ALA A 216 -5.41 16.32 -11.07
CA ALA A 216 -4.48 16.74 -12.10
C ALA A 216 -3.12 17.03 -11.47
N TYR A 217 -2.06 16.77 -12.21
CA TYR A 217 -0.71 17.12 -11.78
C TYR A 217 0.17 17.57 -12.94
N LEU A 218 1.18 18.38 -12.60
CA LEU A 218 2.27 18.80 -13.47
C LEU A 218 3.58 18.54 -12.76
N GLY A 219 4.55 17.98 -13.45
CA GLY A 219 5.89 17.70 -12.94
C GLY A 219 6.97 18.19 -13.90
N LEU A 220 8.06 18.69 -13.35
CA LEU A 220 9.22 19.17 -14.08
C LEU A 220 10.49 18.78 -13.32
N GLY A 221 11.34 17.95 -13.91
CA GLY A 221 12.55 17.47 -13.25
C GLY A 221 13.76 17.30 -14.17
N ASN A 222 14.91 17.08 -13.58
CA ASN A 222 16.12 16.73 -14.30
C ASN A 222 16.08 15.28 -14.81
N LYS A 223 16.89 15.05 -15.85
CA LYS A 223 17.22 13.70 -16.30
C LYS A 223 18.67 13.39 -15.90
N GLY A 224 18.91 12.31 -15.19
CA GLY A 224 20.23 11.91 -14.70
C GLY A 224 20.70 12.73 -13.48
N GLU A 225 20.64 12.15 -12.29
CA GLU A 225 20.87 12.89 -11.03
C GLU A 225 22.31 13.37 -10.85
N TRP A 226 23.30 12.51 -11.16
CA TRP A 226 24.71 12.80 -10.89
C TRP A 226 25.44 13.53 -12.02
N GLU A 227 24.85 13.57 -13.20
CA GLU A 227 25.44 14.25 -14.37
C GLU A 227 25.17 15.75 -14.41
N GLN A 228 24.28 16.23 -13.56
CA GLN A 228 23.86 17.63 -13.51
C GLN A 228 24.56 18.37 -12.37
N SER A 229 24.95 19.61 -12.60
CA SER A 229 25.52 20.47 -11.55
C SER A 229 24.48 21.00 -10.57
N PHE A 230 23.22 21.00 -10.97
CA PHE A 230 22.09 21.45 -10.16
C PHE A 230 20.87 20.58 -10.46
N LEU A 231 20.28 20.03 -9.41
CA LEU A 231 19.07 19.24 -9.48
C LEU A 231 17.84 20.09 -9.22
N TYR A 232 16.78 19.79 -9.94
CA TYR A 232 15.46 20.31 -9.67
C TYR A 232 14.43 19.25 -9.99
N ASP A 233 13.47 19.09 -9.07
CA ASP A 233 12.25 18.31 -9.25
C ASP A 233 11.11 19.13 -8.65
N LEU A 234 10.12 19.43 -9.47
CA LEU A 234 8.99 20.27 -9.11
C LEU A 234 7.71 19.51 -9.45
N ARG A 235 6.78 19.46 -8.50
CA ARG A 235 5.47 18.85 -8.71
C ARG A 235 4.37 19.76 -8.18
N LEU A 236 3.37 19.98 -9.00
CA LEU A 236 2.11 20.63 -8.64
C LEU A 236 1.00 19.60 -8.77
N SER A 237 0.14 19.51 -7.79
CA SER A 237 -1.04 18.64 -7.82
C SER A 237 -2.28 19.40 -7.38
N TYR A 238 -3.39 19.07 -7.99
CA TYR A 238 -4.69 19.60 -7.64
C TYR A 238 -5.73 18.49 -7.68
N ARG A 239 -6.57 18.44 -6.64
CA ARG A 239 -7.74 17.56 -6.60
C ARG A 239 -8.97 18.39 -6.27
N ILE A 240 -10.04 18.12 -6.97
CA ILE A 240 -11.37 18.61 -6.63
C ILE A 240 -12.30 17.41 -6.48
N GLY A 241 -12.99 17.32 -5.36
CA GLY A 241 -13.90 16.21 -5.07
C GLY A 241 -15.17 16.66 -4.37
N GLY A 242 -16.16 15.81 -4.39
CA GLY A 242 -17.42 16.07 -3.71
C GLY A 242 -18.11 14.79 -3.26
N ASP A 243 -18.58 14.79 -2.03
CA ASP A 243 -19.45 13.75 -1.47
C ASP A 243 -20.90 14.23 -1.51
N ARG A 244 -21.72 13.55 -2.30
CA ARG A 244 -23.16 13.84 -2.45
C ARG A 244 -24.03 12.96 -1.54
N THR A 245 -23.47 12.44 -0.48
CA THR A 245 -24.19 11.60 0.48
C THR A 245 -25.24 12.41 1.22
N LYS A 246 -26.50 12.21 0.89
CA LYS A 246 -27.63 12.98 1.44
C LYS A 246 -27.91 12.74 2.93
N ALA A 247 -27.34 11.70 3.51
CA ALA A 247 -27.62 11.32 4.88
C ALA A 247 -26.89 12.16 5.95
N LEU A 248 -25.87 12.89 5.55
CA LEU A 248 -25.06 13.67 6.50
C LEU A 248 -25.62 15.06 6.73
N THR A 249 -26.07 15.69 5.68
CA THR A 249 -26.71 17.00 5.71
C THR A 249 -27.40 17.25 4.36
N ASP A 250 -28.20 18.28 4.25
CA ASP A 250 -28.83 18.71 2.99
C ASP A 250 -27.81 19.25 1.97
N ARG A 251 -26.54 19.37 2.33
CA ARG A 251 -25.49 19.94 1.49
C ARG A 251 -24.36 18.92 1.24
N ALA A 252 -23.83 18.92 0.02
CA ALA A 252 -22.67 18.10 -0.35
C ALA A 252 -21.37 18.64 0.28
N LEU A 253 -20.50 17.75 0.74
CA LEU A 253 -19.13 18.11 1.12
C LEU A 253 -18.28 18.27 -0.14
N ASN A 254 -17.73 19.46 -0.35
CA ASN A 254 -16.75 19.73 -1.40
C ASN A 254 -15.35 19.78 -0.80
N GLU A 255 -14.41 19.09 -1.44
CA GLU A 255 -13.00 19.06 -1.10
C GLU A 255 -12.16 19.63 -2.24
N GLN A 256 -11.24 20.52 -1.93
CA GLN A 256 -10.21 20.98 -2.86
C GLN A 256 -8.85 20.82 -2.19
N LEU A 257 -7.96 20.11 -2.85
CA LEU A 257 -6.61 19.86 -2.37
C LEU A 257 -5.61 20.46 -3.34
N PHE A 258 -4.67 21.22 -2.82
CA PHE A 258 -3.53 21.76 -3.55
C PHE A 258 -2.26 21.17 -2.94
N GLY A 259 -1.40 20.60 -3.76
CA GLY A 259 -0.09 20.11 -3.35
C GLY A 259 1.00 20.76 -4.20
N PHE A 260 2.04 21.18 -3.55
CA PHE A 260 3.29 21.63 -4.16
C PHE A 260 4.45 20.90 -3.50
N GLU A 261 5.29 20.29 -4.31
CA GLU A 261 6.53 19.64 -3.88
C GLU A 261 7.67 20.16 -4.76
N ALA A 262 8.79 20.44 -4.16
CA ALA A 262 10.00 20.87 -4.85
C ALA A 262 11.24 20.28 -4.16
N SER A 263 12.14 19.70 -4.92
CA SER A 263 13.47 19.29 -4.49
C SER A 263 14.49 20.04 -5.33
N LEU A 264 15.32 20.85 -4.72
CA LEU A 264 16.24 21.74 -5.40
C LEU A 264 17.62 21.67 -4.76
N GLY A 265 18.68 21.61 -5.56
CA GLY A 265 20.00 21.74 -4.98
C GLY A 265 21.19 21.44 -5.88
N PRO A 266 22.39 21.89 -5.47
CA PRO A 266 23.62 21.65 -6.21
C PRO A 266 24.19 20.25 -5.97
N VAL A 267 24.84 19.73 -7.01
CA VAL A 267 25.64 18.49 -6.98
C VAL A 267 27.12 18.88 -7.02
N PHE A 268 27.90 18.31 -6.13
CA PHE A 268 29.34 18.56 -6.00
C PHE A 268 30.13 17.26 -6.21
N LYS A 269 31.09 17.29 -7.13
CA LYS A 269 32.07 16.19 -7.31
C LYS A 269 31.44 14.79 -7.47
N GLU A 270 30.32 14.68 -8.17
CA GLU A 270 29.66 13.40 -8.48
C GLU A 270 29.23 12.52 -7.27
N ASN A 271 29.60 12.93 -6.04
CA ASN A 271 29.38 12.13 -4.83
C ASN A 271 28.65 12.89 -3.73
N HIS A 272 28.39 14.17 -3.90
CA HIS A 272 27.84 15.05 -2.85
C HIS A 272 26.70 15.87 -3.42
N LYS A 273 25.57 15.89 -2.74
CA LYS A 273 24.44 16.76 -3.06
C LYS A 273 24.00 17.50 -1.81
N VAL A 274 23.62 18.74 -1.97
CA VAL A 274 22.86 19.47 -0.94
C VAL A 274 21.50 19.75 -1.54
N LEU A 275 20.46 19.21 -0.94
CA LEU A 275 19.10 19.34 -1.45
C LEU A 275 18.22 20.07 -0.42
N PHE A 276 17.26 20.80 -0.95
CA PHE A 276 16.26 21.52 -0.20
C PHE A 276 14.90 21.05 -0.69
N ASP A 277 14.27 20.19 0.11
CA ASP A 277 12.91 19.75 -0.19
C ASP A 277 11.92 20.71 0.45
N VAL A 278 11.01 21.21 -0.35
CA VAL A 278 9.93 22.12 0.06
C VAL A 278 8.61 21.46 -0.30
N GLY A 279 7.71 21.36 0.66
CA GLY A 279 6.36 20.87 0.45
C GLY A 279 5.33 21.87 0.97
N ALA A 280 4.22 21.97 0.29
CA ALA A 280 3.06 22.72 0.75
C ALA A 280 1.78 22.00 0.32
N ASP A 281 1.00 21.58 1.29
CA ASP A 281 -0.31 20.98 1.06
C ASP A 281 -1.38 21.84 1.69
N VAL A 282 -2.45 22.08 0.95
CA VAL A 282 -3.60 22.87 1.41
C VAL A 282 -4.89 22.12 1.07
N ALA A 283 -5.73 21.93 2.06
CA ALA A 283 -7.06 21.36 1.91
C ALA A 283 -8.13 22.39 2.27
N LEU A 284 -9.07 22.60 1.36
CA LEU A 284 -10.22 23.48 1.55
C LEU A 284 -11.49 22.64 1.51
N TYR A 285 -12.31 22.79 2.52
CA TYR A 285 -13.59 22.10 2.66
C TYR A 285 -14.72 23.09 2.70
N ALA A 286 -15.74 22.85 1.90
CA ALA A 286 -16.98 23.59 1.94
C ALA A 286 -18.13 22.62 2.27
N HIS A 287 -18.78 22.89 3.38
CA HIS A 287 -19.95 22.19 3.87
C HIS A 287 -20.89 23.20 4.54
N GLU A 288 -21.55 22.89 5.63
CA GLU A 288 -22.31 23.88 6.42
C GLU A 288 -21.40 25.00 6.94
N ARG A 289 -20.14 24.66 7.22
CA ARG A 289 -19.08 25.59 7.61
C ARG A 289 -17.85 25.36 6.75
N THR A 290 -17.13 26.42 6.46
CA THR A 290 -15.85 26.32 5.76
C THR A 290 -14.74 25.93 6.73
N ALA A 291 -13.94 24.96 6.36
CA ALA A 291 -12.74 24.58 7.08
C ALA A 291 -11.55 24.50 6.11
N SER A 292 -10.39 24.88 6.58
CA SER A 292 -9.16 24.69 5.83
C SER A 292 -8.08 24.11 6.72
N GLY A 293 -7.29 23.21 6.16
CA GLY A 293 -6.06 22.69 6.75
C GLY A 293 -4.90 22.87 5.78
N GLY A 294 -3.70 22.93 6.30
CA GLY A 294 -2.51 23.01 5.46
C GLY A 294 -1.25 22.63 6.23
N GLN A 295 -0.27 22.17 5.51
CA GLN A 295 1.07 21.96 6.04
C GLN A 295 2.11 22.56 5.09
N ILE A 296 3.15 23.12 5.66
CA ILE A 296 4.34 23.55 4.94
C ILE A 296 5.51 22.76 5.50
N THR A 297 6.26 22.14 4.63
CA THR A 297 7.44 21.35 5.02
C THR A 297 8.70 21.90 4.36
N PHE A 298 9.79 21.85 5.07
CA PHE A 298 11.10 22.23 4.57
C PHE A 298 12.15 21.28 5.12
N THR A 299 12.88 20.62 4.22
CA THR A 299 13.90 19.62 4.59
C THR A 299 15.20 19.93 3.88
N PRO A 300 16.10 20.72 4.48
CA PRO A 300 17.48 20.79 4.03
C PRO A 300 18.20 19.50 4.39
N HIS A 301 18.81 18.85 3.40
CA HIS A 301 19.55 17.63 3.63
C HIS A 301 20.78 17.51 2.72
N TYR A 302 21.72 16.74 3.18
CA TYR A 302 22.98 16.48 2.48
C TYR A 302 23.07 14.99 2.18
N VAL A 303 23.31 14.68 0.91
CA VAL A 303 23.48 13.32 0.43
C VAL A 303 24.93 13.08 0.01
N PHE A 304 25.50 12.03 0.54
CA PHE A 304 26.82 11.53 0.22
C PHE A 304 26.72 10.09 -0.26
N GLU A 305 27.23 9.83 -1.46
CA GLU A 305 27.27 8.49 -2.02
C GLU A 305 28.67 8.18 -2.55
N ARG A 306 29.31 7.14 -2.04
CA ARG A 306 30.63 6.71 -2.50
C ARG A 306 30.81 5.20 -2.36
N GLY A 307 30.93 4.53 -3.49
CA GLY A 307 31.09 3.08 -3.51
C GLY A 307 29.92 2.36 -2.81
N PRO A 308 30.17 1.54 -1.77
CA PRO A 308 29.12 0.81 -1.08
C PRO A 308 28.29 1.66 -0.10
N PHE A 309 28.70 2.91 0.17
CA PHE A 309 28.11 3.75 1.21
C PHE A 309 27.23 4.86 0.63
N MET A 310 26.04 5.01 1.18
CA MET A 310 25.17 6.15 0.99
C MET A 310 24.76 6.70 2.36
N LEU A 311 24.89 8.00 2.54
CA LEU A 311 24.44 8.72 3.72
C LEU A 311 23.62 9.93 3.27
N ASP A 312 22.39 10.00 3.70
CA ASP A 312 21.52 11.16 3.57
C ASP A 312 21.18 11.64 4.99
N PHE A 313 21.48 12.86 5.32
CA PHE A 313 21.12 13.43 6.61
C PHE A 313 20.67 14.89 6.48
N GLY A 314 19.67 15.22 7.25
CA GLY A 314 19.05 16.54 7.23
C GLY A 314 18.16 16.78 8.44
N VAL A 315 17.41 17.84 8.34
CA VAL A 315 16.42 18.23 9.36
C VAL A 315 15.11 18.52 8.66
N HIS A 316 14.07 17.86 9.08
CA HIS A 316 12.74 18.10 8.58
C HIS A 316 12.00 19.09 9.50
N LEU A 317 11.54 20.18 8.91
CA LEU A 317 10.75 21.22 9.55
C LEU A 317 9.34 21.18 8.96
N ALA A 318 8.33 21.05 9.81
CA ALA A 318 6.95 21.10 9.36
C ALA A 318 6.15 22.13 10.17
N LYS A 319 5.32 22.89 9.50
CA LYS A 319 4.36 23.81 10.11
C LYS A 319 2.95 23.39 9.74
N LEU A 320 2.15 23.06 10.74
CA LEU A 320 0.75 22.70 10.60
C LEU A 320 -0.11 23.95 10.77
N LEU A 321 -1.01 24.17 9.84
CA LEU A 321 -1.88 25.32 9.76
C LEU A 321 -3.33 24.86 9.69
N HIS A 322 -4.22 25.56 10.35
CA HIS A 322 -5.64 25.38 10.15
C HIS A 322 -6.41 26.68 10.43
N THR A 323 -7.48 26.87 9.72
CA THR A 323 -8.52 27.84 10.04
C THR A 323 -9.83 27.09 10.04
N SER A 324 -10.44 26.96 11.19
CA SER A 324 -11.76 26.37 11.32
C SER A 324 -12.52 27.11 12.39
N ALA A 325 -13.71 27.56 12.06
CA ALA A 325 -14.70 27.99 13.05
C ALA A 325 -15.35 26.79 13.76
N ASP A 326 -15.13 25.58 13.23
CA ASP A 326 -15.66 24.34 13.75
C ASP A 326 -14.54 23.57 14.48
N THR A 327 -14.71 23.35 15.78
CA THR A 327 -13.76 22.60 16.61
C THR A 327 -13.70 21.12 16.29
N THR A 328 -14.50 20.64 15.35
CA THR A 328 -14.54 19.22 14.93
C THR A 328 -13.56 18.89 13.80
N LEU A 329 -12.90 19.90 13.21
CA LEU A 329 -11.97 19.70 12.10
C LEU A 329 -10.62 20.36 12.39
N PHE A 330 -9.52 19.63 12.17
CA PHE A 330 -8.14 20.10 12.30
C PHE A 330 -7.80 20.73 13.66
N HIS A 331 -7.52 19.90 14.65
CA HIS A 331 -7.06 20.36 15.97
C HIS A 331 -5.56 20.57 16.05
N SER A 332 -4.78 19.75 15.34
CA SER A 332 -3.33 19.81 15.41
C SER A 332 -2.79 21.05 14.72
N LYS A 333 -1.98 21.80 15.44
CA LYS A 333 -1.31 23.02 14.97
C LYS A 333 0.08 23.12 15.58
N GLY A 334 0.91 23.95 14.97
CA GLY A 334 2.23 24.25 15.53
C GLY A 334 3.38 23.87 14.60
N GLN A 335 4.55 23.82 15.15
CA GLN A 335 5.78 23.47 14.43
C GLN A 335 6.30 22.14 14.95
N VAL A 336 6.77 21.32 14.04
CA VAL A 336 7.39 20.03 14.34
C VAL A 336 8.76 20.00 13.67
N VAL A 337 9.77 19.57 14.43
CA VAL A 337 11.16 19.48 13.97
C VAL A 337 11.69 18.11 14.34
N TYR A 338 12.27 17.40 13.38
CA TYR A 338 12.89 16.11 13.63
C TYR A 338 14.06 15.87 12.67
N PRO A 339 15.06 15.05 13.10
CA PRO A 339 16.13 14.65 12.22
C PRO A 339 15.59 13.81 11.05
N SER A 340 16.26 13.87 9.93
CA SER A 340 16.07 12.96 8.80
C SER A 340 17.42 12.34 8.48
N MET A 341 17.54 11.01 8.60
CA MET A 341 18.76 10.29 8.30
C MET A 341 18.44 8.99 7.58
N LYS A 342 19.13 8.76 6.46
CA LYS A 342 19.15 7.48 5.77
C LYS A 342 20.61 7.05 5.61
N PHE A 343 20.92 5.87 6.06
CA PHE A 343 22.24 5.26 5.91
C PHE A 343 22.09 3.90 5.24
N HIS A 344 22.82 3.70 4.16
CA HIS A 344 22.86 2.45 3.43
C HIS A 344 24.29 2.01 3.23
N VAL A 345 24.56 0.71 3.36
CA VAL A 345 25.84 0.11 3.03
C VAL A 345 25.65 -1.22 2.32
N ALA A 346 26.17 -1.32 1.10
CA ALA A 346 26.22 -2.59 0.38
C ALA A 346 27.31 -3.47 0.99
N LEU A 347 26.91 -4.46 1.78
CA LEU A 347 27.82 -5.44 2.39
C LEU A 347 28.34 -6.45 1.37
N VAL A 348 27.45 -6.87 0.48
CA VAL A 348 27.78 -7.67 -0.70
C VAL A 348 27.11 -7.00 -1.88
N PRO A 349 27.85 -6.60 -2.92
CA PRO A 349 27.28 -5.95 -4.09
C PRO A 349 26.06 -6.72 -4.61
N ASP A 350 24.96 -6.01 -4.84
CA ASP A 350 23.65 -6.50 -5.32
C ASP A 350 22.96 -7.54 -4.42
N ALA A 351 23.71 -8.31 -3.63
CA ALA A 351 23.17 -9.42 -2.85
C ALA A 351 22.73 -9.05 -1.44
N MET A 352 23.39 -8.07 -0.79
CA MET A 352 23.04 -7.68 0.57
C MET A 352 23.39 -6.23 0.86
N ARG A 353 22.39 -5.44 1.16
CA ARG A 353 22.48 -4.06 1.63
C ARG A 353 21.91 -3.97 3.04
N PHE A 354 22.67 -3.39 3.95
CA PHE A 354 22.18 -2.98 5.25
C PHE A 354 21.71 -1.53 5.18
N TYR A 355 20.59 -1.23 5.82
CA TYR A 355 20.09 0.14 5.89
C TYR A 355 19.58 0.51 7.29
N VAL A 356 19.69 1.81 7.60
CA VAL A 356 19.08 2.42 8.79
C VAL A 356 18.46 3.74 8.38
N HIS A 357 17.18 3.92 8.73
CA HIS A 357 16.47 5.16 8.55
C HIS A 357 16.00 5.68 9.91
N ALA A 358 16.23 6.95 10.16
CA ALA A 358 15.73 7.64 11.33
C ALA A 358 15.11 8.97 10.91
N GLY A 359 13.91 9.25 11.41
CA GLY A 359 13.19 10.45 11.02
C GLY A 359 11.90 10.63 11.81
N GLY A 360 10.99 11.30 11.20
CA GLY A 360 9.63 11.55 11.62
C GLY A 360 8.82 12.06 10.42
N GLY A 361 7.57 12.44 10.61
CA GLY A 361 6.74 12.90 9.51
C GLY A 361 5.46 13.57 9.96
N THR A 362 4.92 14.39 9.07
CA THR A 362 3.56 14.90 9.20
C THR A 362 2.79 14.56 7.94
N ARG A 363 1.55 14.17 8.10
CA ARG A 363 0.64 13.90 6.99
C ARG A 363 -0.73 14.46 7.29
N MET A 364 -1.24 15.24 6.37
CA MET A 364 -2.63 15.70 6.40
C MET A 364 -3.56 14.55 5.99
N ASN A 365 -4.51 14.20 6.86
CA ASN A 365 -5.52 13.19 6.55
C ASN A 365 -6.72 13.89 5.90
N THR A 366 -6.77 13.83 4.58
CA THR A 366 -7.83 14.43 3.78
C THR A 366 -9.06 13.54 3.75
N TYR A 367 -10.22 14.11 3.47
CA TYR A 367 -11.46 13.35 3.40
C TYR A 367 -11.40 12.23 2.35
N SER A 368 -10.90 12.54 1.16
CA SER A 368 -10.71 11.54 0.10
C SER A 368 -9.77 10.40 0.53
N SER A 369 -8.68 10.71 1.25
CA SER A 369 -7.75 9.68 1.76
C SER A 369 -8.39 8.80 2.84
N LEU A 370 -9.23 9.38 3.68
CA LEU A 370 -9.97 8.64 4.69
C LEU A 370 -11.04 7.73 4.07
N LEU A 371 -11.75 8.21 3.05
CA LEU A 371 -12.71 7.39 2.30
C LEU A 371 -12.04 6.25 1.52
N GLU A 372 -10.84 6.47 1.03
CA GLU A 372 -10.07 5.40 0.38
C GLU A 372 -9.72 4.28 1.37
N ARG A 373 -9.43 4.65 2.62
CA ARG A 373 -9.15 3.73 3.72
C ARG A 373 -10.41 3.06 4.26
N ASN A 374 -11.47 3.84 4.48
CA ASN A 374 -12.75 3.35 4.99
C ASN A 374 -13.91 4.02 4.25
N PRO A 375 -14.47 3.39 3.22
CA PRO A 375 -15.58 3.95 2.45
C PRO A 375 -16.88 4.07 3.25
N HIS A 376 -16.95 3.46 4.43
CA HIS A 376 -18.09 3.51 5.35
C HIS A 376 -17.95 4.57 6.44
N LEU A 377 -16.91 5.40 6.37
CA LEU A 377 -16.66 6.42 7.37
C LEU A 377 -17.86 7.38 7.49
N SER A 378 -18.35 7.55 8.71
CA SER A 378 -19.36 8.56 9.00
C SER A 378 -18.73 9.90 9.34
N LEU A 379 -19.20 10.98 8.71
CA LEU A 379 -18.80 12.35 9.06
C LEU A 379 -19.60 12.91 10.25
N THR A 380 -20.72 12.29 10.61
CA THR A 380 -21.48 12.69 11.80
C THR A 380 -20.76 12.17 13.03
N ALA A 381 -19.94 13.02 13.62
CA ALA A 381 -19.46 12.80 14.97
C ALA A 381 -20.54 13.25 15.97
N PRO A 382 -20.78 12.51 17.06
CA PRO A 382 -21.57 13.01 18.18
C PRO A 382 -20.98 14.32 18.72
N GLU A 383 -21.80 15.18 19.30
CA GLU A 383 -21.31 16.39 19.97
C GLU A 383 -20.19 16.04 20.97
N GLY A 384 -19.02 16.67 20.82
CA GLY A 384 -17.84 16.41 21.66
C GLY A 384 -16.93 15.26 21.16
N ALA A 385 -17.19 14.65 20.02
CA ALA A 385 -16.29 13.67 19.43
C ALA A 385 -15.01 14.33 18.83
N ALA A 386 -13.95 13.52 18.73
CA ALA A 386 -12.70 13.93 18.13
C ALA A 386 -12.87 14.35 16.66
N PRO A 387 -12.00 15.21 16.12
CA PRO A 387 -12.07 15.65 14.74
C PRO A 387 -11.92 14.47 13.78
N ILE A 388 -12.66 14.53 12.67
CA ILE A 388 -12.57 13.52 11.61
C ILE A 388 -11.37 13.81 10.71
N LEU A 389 -11.07 15.08 10.47
CA LEU A 389 -9.95 15.55 9.67
C LEU A 389 -8.90 16.16 10.57
N ASP A 390 -7.71 15.56 10.61
CA ASP A 390 -6.57 16.07 11.35
C ASP A 390 -5.26 15.56 10.73
N TYR A 391 -4.14 15.83 11.35
CA TYR A 391 -2.83 15.40 10.89
C TYR A 391 -2.38 14.15 11.65
N THR A 392 -1.78 13.22 10.94
CA THR A 392 -0.90 12.23 11.57
C THR A 392 0.45 12.89 11.79
N VAL A 393 0.94 12.84 13.02
CA VAL A 393 2.23 13.42 13.43
C VAL A 393 3.10 12.32 14.00
N GLU A 394 4.13 11.96 13.25
CA GLU A 394 5.13 10.97 13.62
C GLU A 394 6.34 11.68 14.23
N ARG A 395 6.52 11.57 15.55
CA ARG A 395 7.62 12.23 16.28
C ARG A 395 8.96 11.60 16.01
N VAL A 396 8.99 10.28 16.01
CA VAL A 396 10.18 9.48 15.81
C VAL A 396 9.82 8.23 15.03
N SER A 397 10.55 7.99 13.97
CA SER A 397 10.56 6.75 13.22
C SER A 397 11.99 6.26 13.12
N LEU A 398 12.24 5.06 13.60
CA LEU A 398 13.52 4.38 13.49
C LEU A 398 13.29 3.03 12.85
N SER A 399 13.94 2.77 11.73
CA SER A 399 13.89 1.48 11.06
C SER A 399 15.26 1.06 10.57
N GLY A 400 15.48 -0.22 10.47
CA GLY A 400 16.68 -0.78 9.90
C GLY A 400 16.43 -2.19 9.41
N GLY A 401 17.30 -2.64 8.54
CA GLY A 401 17.10 -3.95 7.95
C GLY A 401 18.17 -4.36 6.96
N PHE A 402 17.90 -5.49 6.34
CA PHE A 402 18.71 -6.06 5.28
C PHE A 402 17.83 -6.28 4.06
N GLU A 403 18.27 -5.78 2.94
CA GLU A 403 17.62 -6.00 1.66
C GLU A 403 18.62 -6.48 0.62
N GLY A 404 18.16 -7.19 -0.39
CA GLY A 404 19.04 -7.63 -1.45
C GLY A 404 18.39 -8.57 -2.44
N ARG A 405 19.18 -8.92 -3.46
CA ARG A 405 18.79 -9.84 -4.49
C ARG A 405 19.87 -10.92 -4.66
N ILE A 406 19.55 -12.15 -4.28
CA ILE A 406 20.42 -13.29 -4.52
C ILE A 406 20.07 -13.86 -5.88
N SER A 407 20.87 -13.55 -6.90
CA SER A 407 20.56 -13.80 -8.32
C SER A 407 19.34 -13.00 -8.81
N SER A 408 19.04 -13.09 -10.11
CA SER A 408 17.82 -12.47 -10.68
C SER A 408 16.49 -13.07 -10.19
N ARG A 409 16.55 -14.11 -9.34
CA ARG A 409 15.40 -14.95 -9.00
C ARG A 409 14.88 -14.79 -7.59
N PHE A 410 15.71 -14.33 -6.67
CA PHE A 410 15.34 -14.20 -5.26
C PHE A 410 15.66 -12.81 -4.73
N SER A 411 14.65 -12.10 -4.24
CA SER A 411 14.79 -10.83 -3.54
C SER A 411 14.15 -10.88 -2.16
N TYR A 412 14.73 -10.16 -1.23
CA TYR A 412 14.26 -10.11 0.13
C TYR A 412 14.46 -8.72 0.77
N ASN A 413 13.60 -8.40 1.71
CA ASN A 413 13.74 -7.23 2.58
C ASN A 413 13.31 -7.64 4.00
N LEU A 414 14.26 -7.67 4.93
CA LEU A 414 14.03 -7.91 6.34
C LEU A 414 14.13 -6.58 7.07
N LYS A 415 13.08 -6.19 7.76
CA LYS A 415 12.97 -4.88 8.40
C LYS A 415 12.51 -4.98 9.84
N ALA A 416 13.04 -4.11 10.68
CA ALA A 416 12.54 -3.91 12.04
C ALA A 416 12.59 -2.41 12.37
N GLY A 417 11.69 -1.97 13.22
CA GLY A 417 11.65 -0.56 13.55
C GLY A 417 10.78 -0.24 14.76
N TYR A 418 10.86 1.02 15.12
CA TYR A 418 10.08 1.66 16.17
C TYR A 418 9.49 2.97 15.65
N VAL A 419 8.23 3.21 15.96
CA VAL A 419 7.54 4.47 15.60
C VAL A 419 6.79 5.01 16.80
N ASN A 420 6.92 6.32 17.01
CA ASN A 420 6.20 7.07 18.01
C ASN A 420 5.37 8.17 17.33
N TYR A 421 4.07 8.02 17.35
CA TYR A 421 3.12 9.02 16.88
C TYR A 421 2.70 9.94 18.03
N ALA A 422 2.76 11.25 17.78
CA ALA A 422 2.08 12.22 18.63
C ALA A 422 0.56 12.17 18.40
N ASN A 423 0.18 11.89 17.17
CA ASN A 423 -1.20 11.83 16.70
C ASN A 423 -1.28 10.85 15.54
N ASP A 424 -2.03 9.77 15.67
CA ASP A 424 -2.27 8.78 14.59
C ASP A 424 -3.75 8.45 14.50
N ILE A 425 -4.16 7.98 13.33
CA ILE A 425 -5.54 7.56 13.06
C ILE A 425 -5.78 6.18 13.63
N LEU A 426 -6.84 6.07 14.42
CA LEU A 426 -7.33 4.83 14.97
C LEU A 426 -8.78 4.61 14.59
N GLU A 427 -9.12 3.37 14.30
CA GLU A 427 -10.49 2.99 14.01
C GLU A 427 -11.30 2.97 15.30
N ALA A 428 -12.46 3.60 15.27
CA ALA A 428 -13.36 3.71 16.41
C ALA A 428 -14.71 3.09 16.08
N VAL A 429 -15.36 2.53 17.09
CA VAL A 429 -16.71 1.98 16.99
C VAL A 429 -17.57 2.56 18.11
N MET A 430 -18.69 3.11 17.72
CA MET A 430 -19.69 3.69 18.61
C MET A 430 -20.99 2.90 18.54
N ILE A 431 -21.56 2.57 19.68
CA ILE A 431 -22.87 1.91 19.82
C ILE A 431 -23.81 2.91 20.48
N ASP A 432 -24.89 3.31 19.82
CA ASP A 432 -25.89 4.19 20.42
C ASP A 432 -26.84 3.43 21.33
N GLY A 433 -27.67 4.16 22.09
CA GLY A 433 -28.64 3.59 23.04
C GLY A 433 -29.74 2.72 22.41
N SER A 434 -29.87 2.69 21.10
CA SER A 434 -30.75 1.83 20.31
C SER A 434 -30.01 0.63 19.69
N ASP A 435 -28.82 0.30 20.21
CA ASP A 435 -27.90 -0.72 19.67
C ASP A 435 -27.47 -0.48 18.22
N ARG A 436 -27.60 0.76 17.73
CA ARG A 436 -27.05 1.15 16.44
C ARG A 436 -25.54 1.32 16.57
N ILE A 437 -24.84 0.78 15.62
CA ILE A 437 -23.38 0.75 15.62
C ILE A 437 -22.88 1.58 14.45
N SER A 438 -21.96 2.49 14.70
CA SER A 438 -21.31 3.29 13.67
C SER A 438 -19.79 3.12 13.69
N SER A 439 -19.19 3.08 12.50
CA SER A 439 -17.74 3.10 12.33
C SER A 439 -17.27 4.53 12.19
N GLY A 440 -16.22 4.87 12.92
CA GLY A 440 -15.59 6.17 12.90
C GLY A 440 -14.07 6.06 13.00
N ILE A 441 -13.45 7.20 13.18
CA ILE A 441 -12.03 7.32 13.47
C ILE A 441 -11.82 8.20 14.69
N SER A 442 -10.71 7.99 15.35
CA SER A 442 -10.21 8.83 16.43
C SER A 442 -8.73 9.09 16.23
N TYR A 443 -8.25 10.18 16.75
CA TYR A 443 -6.84 10.54 16.70
C TYR A 443 -6.22 10.49 18.09
N GLY A 444 -4.99 10.01 18.18
CA GLY A 444 -4.30 9.98 19.47
C GLY A 444 -2.86 9.51 19.41
N PRO A 445 -2.14 9.63 20.54
CA PRO A 445 -0.77 9.16 20.64
C PRO A 445 -0.69 7.65 20.56
N TYR A 446 0.29 7.14 19.83
CA TYR A 446 0.47 5.71 19.61
C TYR A 446 1.94 5.38 19.41
N GLN A 447 2.42 4.33 20.05
CA GLN A 447 3.78 3.85 19.88
C GLN A 447 3.77 2.38 19.55
N LYS A 448 4.63 1.97 18.66
CA LYS A 448 4.81 0.56 18.32
C LYS A 448 6.23 0.26 17.87
N TRP A 449 6.66 -0.95 18.11
CA TRP A 449 7.74 -1.55 17.36
C TRP A 449 7.16 -2.58 16.38
N TYR A 450 7.89 -2.81 15.32
CA TYR A 450 7.49 -3.76 14.29
C TYR A 450 8.69 -4.51 13.74
N ALA A 451 8.43 -5.70 13.21
CA ALA A 451 9.35 -6.46 12.41
C ALA A 451 8.61 -7.04 11.21
N GLY A 452 9.24 -7.07 10.06
CA GLY A 452 8.63 -7.56 8.84
C GLY A 452 9.63 -8.20 7.90
N ALA A 453 9.10 -8.99 6.99
CA ALA A 453 9.84 -9.63 5.93
C ALA A 453 9.03 -9.59 4.63
N ASP A 454 9.68 -9.12 3.58
CA ASP A 454 9.17 -9.21 2.21
C ASP A 454 10.09 -10.14 1.44
N VAL A 455 9.54 -11.13 0.76
CA VAL A 455 10.30 -12.15 0.02
C VAL A 455 9.65 -12.37 -1.34
N SER A 456 10.43 -12.34 -2.40
CA SER A 456 9.99 -12.69 -3.74
C SER A 456 10.95 -13.71 -4.35
N LEU A 457 10.39 -14.80 -4.85
CA LEU A 457 11.09 -15.86 -5.55
C LEU A 457 10.47 -16.05 -6.94
N ASP A 458 11.29 -15.97 -7.98
CA ASP A 458 10.89 -16.21 -9.37
C ASP A 458 11.82 -17.29 -9.97
N VAL A 459 11.33 -18.52 -10.01
CA VAL A 459 12.03 -19.67 -10.62
C VAL A 459 11.24 -20.08 -11.86
N GLU A 460 11.88 -20.76 -12.82
CA GLU A 460 11.21 -21.19 -14.05
C GLU A 460 9.84 -21.80 -13.78
N GLY A 461 8.80 -21.10 -14.21
CA GLY A 461 7.40 -21.52 -14.08
C GLY A 461 6.79 -21.37 -12.69
N PHE A 462 7.52 -20.88 -11.68
CA PHE A 462 7.02 -20.77 -10.32
C PHE A 462 7.41 -19.42 -9.70
N ARG A 463 6.44 -18.70 -9.17
CA ARG A 463 6.63 -17.42 -8.49
C ARG A 463 5.97 -17.44 -7.13
N ILE A 464 6.68 -16.95 -6.13
CA ILE A 464 6.18 -16.73 -4.77
C ILE A 464 6.47 -15.29 -4.40
N ASP A 465 5.46 -14.59 -3.92
CA ASP A 465 5.59 -13.29 -3.27
C ASP A 465 4.98 -13.40 -1.87
N CYS A 466 5.70 -13.00 -0.84
CA CYS A 466 5.25 -13.06 0.54
C CYS A 466 5.65 -11.78 1.27
N SER A 467 4.71 -11.18 1.99
CA SER A 467 4.93 -10.03 2.88
C SER A 467 4.26 -10.28 4.21
N VAL A 468 5.03 -10.19 5.29
CA VAL A 468 4.51 -10.37 6.65
C VAL A 468 5.05 -9.28 7.55
N VAL A 469 4.19 -8.67 8.34
CA VAL A 469 4.55 -7.66 9.33
C VAL A 469 3.91 -8.01 10.67
N TYR A 470 4.76 -8.13 11.68
CA TYR A 470 4.35 -8.20 13.07
C TYR A 470 4.59 -6.85 13.73
N SER A 471 3.59 -6.31 14.44
CA SER A 471 3.71 -5.06 15.18
C SER A 471 3.11 -5.20 16.57
N ARG A 472 3.76 -4.59 17.54
CA ARG A 472 3.29 -4.58 18.92
C ARG A 472 3.31 -3.18 19.50
N PRO A 473 2.21 -2.73 20.13
CA PRO A 473 2.20 -1.50 20.88
C PRO A 473 3.25 -1.51 22.01
N TRP A 474 3.86 -0.36 22.27
CA TRP A 474 4.75 -0.15 23.40
C TRP A 474 4.16 0.91 24.34
N GLY A 475 4.20 0.64 25.64
CA GLY A 475 3.68 1.55 26.67
C GLY A 475 2.16 1.44 26.84
N GLN A 476 1.61 2.41 27.54
CA GLN A 476 0.15 2.53 27.67
C GLN A 476 -0.45 2.91 26.33
N VAL A 477 -1.15 1.98 25.75
CA VAL A 477 -1.94 2.22 24.54
C VAL A 477 -3.33 2.59 25.01
N PHE A 478 -3.57 3.89 24.98
CA PHE A 478 -4.88 4.50 25.08
C PHE A 478 -5.72 4.23 26.35
N ASP A 479 -5.86 5.26 27.12
CA ASP A 479 -7.09 5.54 27.87
C ASP A 479 -8.24 6.01 26.95
N MET A 480 -8.10 5.81 25.62
CA MET A 480 -9.09 6.30 24.67
C MET A 480 -10.21 5.28 24.51
N SER A 481 -11.37 5.68 24.92
CA SER A 481 -12.62 4.94 24.83
C SER A 481 -13.07 4.77 23.37
N GLY A 482 -13.48 3.56 23.00
CA GLY A 482 -14.07 3.28 21.70
C GLY A 482 -13.12 2.99 20.54
N VAL A 483 -11.84 2.75 20.81
CA VAL A 483 -10.81 2.58 19.78
C VAL A 483 -10.33 1.14 19.68
N PHE A 484 -10.03 0.70 18.46
CA PHE A 484 -9.43 -0.60 18.17
C PHE A 484 -7.95 -0.48 17.84
N ARG A 485 -7.14 -1.34 18.45
CA ARG A 485 -5.73 -1.48 18.10
C ARG A 485 -5.58 -2.05 16.69
N PRO A 486 -4.59 -1.63 15.93
CA PRO A 486 -4.25 -2.31 14.68
C PRO A 486 -3.92 -3.79 14.94
N ALA A 487 -4.21 -4.65 13.95
CA ALA A 487 -3.84 -6.06 14.05
C ALA A 487 -2.33 -6.21 14.28
N SER A 488 -1.95 -7.06 15.23
CA SER A 488 -0.56 -7.29 15.59
C SER A 488 0.21 -8.06 14.51
N LEU A 489 -0.44 -8.94 13.79
CA LEU A 489 0.14 -9.69 12.68
C LEU A 489 -0.72 -9.46 11.44
N LYS A 490 -0.06 -9.07 10.34
CA LYS A 490 -0.67 -8.94 9.01
C LYS A 490 0.27 -9.54 7.99
N GLY A 491 -0.29 -10.13 6.96
CA GLY A 491 0.52 -10.64 5.87
C GLY A 491 -0.28 -10.97 4.63
N GLU A 492 0.45 -11.12 3.56
CA GLU A 492 -0.01 -11.55 2.25
C GLU A 492 0.98 -12.55 1.69
N ALA A 493 0.45 -13.53 0.99
CA ALA A 493 1.25 -14.48 0.24
C ALA A 493 0.55 -14.75 -1.09
N ALA A 494 1.30 -14.79 -2.15
CA ALA A 494 0.84 -15.17 -3.47
C ALA A 494 1.79 -16.21 -4.05
N VAL A 495 1.21 -17.22 -4.67
CA VAL A 495 1.95 -18.29 -5.36
C VAL A 495 1.35 -18.43 -6.75
N GLU A 496 2.19 -18.44 -7.75
CA GLU A 496 1.77 -18.64 -9.14
C GLU A 496 2.64 -19.75 -9.77
N TYR A 497 1.99 -20.64 -10.47
CA TYR A 497 2.63 -21.64 -11.31
C TYR A 497 2.26 -21.42 -12.78
N ASN A 498 3.26 -21.35 -13.63
CA ASN A 498 3.13 -21.15 -15.06
C ASN A 498 3.50 -22.43 -15.80
N TRP A 499 2.52 -23.12 -16.32
CA TRP A 499 2.75 -24.32 -17.14
C TRP A 499 2.88 -23.96 -18.61
N ARG A 500 4.10 -24.07 -19.13
CA ARG A 500 4.44 -23.86 -20.55
C ARG A 500 3.97 -22.51 -21.12
N LYS A 501 3.88 -21.47 -20.30
CA LYS A 501 3.38 -20.13 -20.67
C LYS A 501 1.96 -20.15 -21.28
N ARG A 502 1.19 -21.19 -21.00
CA ARG A 502 -0.20 -21.34 -21.48
C ARG A 502 -1.23 -21.43 -20.37
N ILE A 503 -0.88 -22.09 -19.27
CA ILE A 503 -1.77 -22.21 -18.12
C ILE A 503 -1.06 -21.60 -16.92
N PHE A 504 -1.69 -20.61 -16.33
CA PHE A 504 -1.28 -20.00 -15.08
C PHE A 504 -2.28 -20.40 -14.01
N VAL A 505 -1.79 -20.93 -12.91
CA VAL A 505 -2.61 -21.26 -11.75
C VAL A 505 -1.96 -20.65 -10.54
N GLY A 506 -2.73 -20.02 -9.69
CA GLY A 506 -2.20 -19.41 -8.50
C GLY A 506 -3.17 -19.37 -7.34
N ALA A 507 -2.60 -19.09 -6.19
CA ALA A 507 -3.31 -18.86 -4.95
C ALA A 507 -2.82 -17.56 -4.32
N ASP A 508 -3.71 -16.80 -3.75
CA ASP A 508 -3.39 -15.64 -2.93
C ASP A 508 -4.07 -15.77 -1.56
N CYS A 509 -3.37 -15.35 -0.53
CA CYS A 509 -3.89 -15.35 0.83
C CYS A 509 -3.53 -14.03 1.51
N SER A 510 -4.51 -13.34 2.07
CA SER A 510 -4.29 -12.23 2.98
C SER A 510 -4.84 -12.55 4.35
N PHE A 511 -4.09 -12.22 5.40
CA PHE A 511 -4.49 -12.53 6.76
C PHE A 511 -4.18 -11.39 7.74
N ALA A 512 -4.98 -11.30 8.77
CA ALA A 512 -4.74 -10.40 9.90
C ALA A 512 -5.16 -11.07 11.21
N SER A 513 -4.41 -10.82 12.27
CA SER A 513 -4.79 -11.26 13.62
C SER A 513 -6.00 -10.49 14.13
N ALA A 514 -6.63 -11.01 15.18
CA ALA A 514 -7.69 -10.30 15.87
C ALA A 514 -7.22 -8.91 16.34
N ARG A 515 -8.17 -7.97 16.39
CA ARG A 515 -7.96 -6.61 16.88
C ARG A 515 -8.73 -6.40 18.16
N GLU A 516 -8.02 -6.10 19.21
CA GLU A 516 -8.60 -5.80 20.53
C GLU A 516 -8.87 -4.31 20.66
N GLY A 517 -9.91 -3.95 21.37
CA GLY A 517 -10.29 -2.57 21.60
C GLY A 517 -11.47 -2.45 22.55
N SER A 518 -12.15 -1.34 22.45
CA SER A 518 -13.37 -1.08 23.19
C SER A 518 -14.41 -0.40 22.30
N CYS A 519 -15.68 -0.57 22.65
CA CYS A 519 -16.78 0.16 22.03
C CYS A 519 -17.35 1.16 23.04
N LEU A 520 -17.67 2.36 22.57
CA LEU A 520 -18.47 3.31 23.33
C LEU A 520 -19.93 2.92 23.24
N LYS A 521 -20.56 2.66 24.37
CA LYS A 521 -22.01 2.43 24.44
C LYS A 521 -22.71 3.71 24.88
N TYR A 522 -23.33 4.41 23.95
CA TYR A 522 -24.14 5.59 24.27
C TYR A 522 -25.40 5.19 25.00
N SER A 523 -25.61 5.76 26.18
CA SER A 523 -26.89 5.66 26.91
C SER A 523 -27.53 7.03 26.92
N THR A 524 -28.74 7.13 26.41
CA THR A 524 -29.54 8.37 26.45
C THR A 524 -29.95 8.79 27.88
N SER A 525 -29.70 7.94 28.87
CA SER A 525 -30.14 8.17 30.26
C SER A 525 -29.02 8.43 31.26
N SER A 526 -27.76 8.33 30.87
CA SER A 526 -26.64 8.59 31.78
C SER A 526 -25.54 9.45 31.13
N MET A 527 -25.00 10.40 31.91
CA MET A 527 -23.87 11.24 31.50
C MET A 527 -22.54 10.47 31.31
N THR A 528 -22.49 9.21 31.69
CA THR A 528 -21.31 8.34 31.55
C THR A 528 -21.56 7.34 30.45
N THR A 529 -20.73 7.35 29.43
CA THR A 529 -20.72 6.37 28.35
C THR A 529 -19.94 5.14 28.80
N PRO A 530 -20.59 4.01 29.15
CA PRO A 530 -19.84 2.84 29.55
C PRO A 530 -19.02 2.30 28.38
N MET A 531 -17.77 1.99 28.66
CA MET A 531 -16.89 1.28 27.73
C MET A 531 -17.12 -0.22 27.88
N VAL A 532 -17.17 -0.91 26.76
CA VAL A 532 -17.23 -2.37 26.72
C VAL A 532 -16.05 -2.88 25.93
N ALA A 533 -15.29 -3.80 26.53
CA ALA A 533 -14.19 -4.45 25.82
C ALA A 533 -14.73 -5.20 24.59
N ALA A 534 -14.07 -5.05 23.49
CA ALA A 534 -14.50 -5.63 22.22
C ALA A 534 -13.34 -6.19 21.41
N VAL A 535 -13.63 -7.21 20.62
CA VAL A 535 -12.67 -7.86 19.72
C VAL A 535 -13.27 -7.95 18.33
N ILE A 536 -12.50 -7.57 17.33
CA ILE A 536 -12.77 -7.88 15.92
C ILE A 536 -11.98 -9.13 15.59
N PRO A 537 -12.63 -10.24 15.19
CA PRO A 537 -11.94 -11.49 14.89
C PRO A 537 -10.88 -11.33 13.78
N GLY A 538 -9.80 -12.10 13.88
CA GLY A 538 -8.84 -12.24 12.81
C GLY A 538 -9.43 -13.01 11.62
N TYR A 539 -8.81 -12.86 10.46
CA TYR A 539 -9.25 -13.53 9.24
C TYR A 539 -8.08 -14.06 8.41
N ALA A 540 -8.39 -15.01 7.55
CA ALA A 540 -7.57 -15.41 6.42
C ALA A 540 -8.46 -15.45 5.16
N ASP A 541 -8.18 -14.61 4.19
CA ASP A 541 -8.88 -14.51 2.91
C ASP A 541 -8.06 -15.26 1.86
N LEU A 542 -8.56 -16.40 1.42
CA LEU A 542 -7.91 -17.26 0.42
C LEU A 542 -8.59 -17.10 -0.94
N GLY A 543 -7.81 -16.71 -1.93
CA GLY A 543 -8.19 -16.68 -3.33
C GLY A 543 -7.47 -17.76 -4.14
N LEU A 544 -8.13 -18.26 -5.18
CA LEU A 544 -7.52 -19.09 -6.22
C LEU A 544 -7.80 -18.48 -7.58
N TYR A 545 -6.86 -18.57 -8.48
CA TYR A 545 -7.07 -18.14 -9.86
C TYR A 545 -6.45 -19.12 -10.86
N ALA A 546 -7.01 -19.12 -12.05
CA ALA A 546 -6.47 -19.82 -13.19
C ALA A 546 -6.63 -18.96 -14.44
N GLU A 547 -5.65 -18.99 -15.32
CA GLU A 547 -5.71 -18.32 -16.61
C GLU A 547 -5.23 -19.27 -17.72
N TYR A 548 -5.98 -19.33 -18.81
CA TYR A 548 -5.64 -20.08 -20.00
C TYR A 548 -5.38 -19.14 -21.17
N VAL A 549 -4.13 -19.13 -21.64
CA VAL A 549 -3.68 -18.32 -22.78
C VAL A 549 -3.95 -19.07 -24.07
N THR A 550 -5.02 -18.68 -24.75
CA THR A 550 -5.41 -19.28 -26.03
C THR A 550 -4.50 -18.84 -27.16
N SER A 551 -4.13 -17.58 -27.19
CA SER A 551 -3.23 -16.98 -28.18
C SER A 551 -2.35 -15.91 -27.53
N ARG A 552 -1.39 -15.36 -28.28
CA ARG A 552 -0.56 -14.24 -27.79
C ARG A 552 -1.38 -13.00 -27.44
N ARG A 553 -2.64 -12.91 -27.88
CA ARG A 553 -3.50 -11.72 -27.72
C ARG A 553 -4.69 -11.95 -26.81
N LEU A 554 -5.07 -13.20 -26.56
CA LEU A 554 -6.31 -13.54 -25.85
C LEU A 554 -6.05 -14.61 -24.82
N SER A 555 -6.52 -14.39 -23.61
CA SER A 555 -6.63 -15.37 -22.54
C SER A 555 -7.99 -15.34 -21.85
N PHE A 556 -8.35 -16.45 -21.22
CA PHE A 556 -9.53 -16.61 -20.37
C PHE A 556 -9.07 -16.83 -18.95
N TRP A 557 -9.70 -16.18 -18.01
CA TRP A 557 -9.35 -16.32 -16.60
C TRP A 557 -10.57 -16.59 -15.72
N LEU A 558 -10.29 -17.28 -14.62
CA LEU A 558 -11.23 -17.61 -13.56
C LEU A 558 -10.60 -17.25 -12.23
N ARG A 559 -11.34 -16.66 -11.31
CA ARG A 559 -10.92 -16.39 -9.94
C ARG A 559 -12.02 -16.75 -8.95
N GLY A 560 -11.65 -17.42 -7.85
CA GLY A 560 -12.46 -17.57 -6.65
C GLY A 560 -11.87 -16.74 -5.52
N GLY A 561 -12.69 -16.03 -4.77
CA GLY A 561 -12.29 -15.22 -3.60
C GLY A 561 -12.97 -15.69 -2.33
N ASN A 562 -12.36 -15.39 -1.20
CA ASN A 562 -12.80 -15.77 0.16
C ASN A 562 -13.26 -17.24 0.25
N LEU A 563 -12.46 -18.16 -0.29
CA LEU A 563 -12.82 -19.59 -0.39
C LEU A 563 -12.96 -20.26 0.99
N LEU A 564 -12.35 -19.70 2.03
CA LEU A 564 -12.53 -20.14 3.41
C LEU A 564 -13.83 -19.64 4.04
N ASN A 565 -14.60 -18.79 3.32
CA ASN A 565 -15.84 -18.19 3.77
C ASN A 565 -15.75 -17.56 5.15
N GLN A 566 -14.65 -16.87 5.42
CA GLN A 566 -14.45 -16.17 6.67
C GLN A 566 -15.09 -14.78 6.67
N THR A 567 -15.27 -14.22 7.85
CA THR A 567 -15.75 -12.86 8.04
C THR A 567 -14.56 -11.90 7.91
N VAL A 568 -14.29 -11.45 6.70
CA VAL A 568 -13.21 -10.49 6.45
C VAL A 568 -13.69 -9.09 6.79
N GLN A 569 -13.20 -8.51 7.88
CA GLN A 569 -13.50 -7.14 8.30
C GLN A 569 -12.23 -6.28 8.19
N ARG A 570 -12.00 -5.66 7.05
CA ARG A 570 -10.91 -4.68 6.92
C ARG A 570 -11.28 -3.38 7.63
N CYS A 571 -12.52 -2.97 7.47
CA CYS A 571 -13.12 -1.88 8.25
C CYS A 571 -13.97 -2.47 9.37
N PRO A 572 -13.90 -1.96 10.60
CA PRO A 572 -14.77 -2.41 11.69
C PRO A 572 -16.24 -2.37 11.31
N LEU A 573 -17.00 -3.39 11.64
CA LEU A 573 -18.42 -3.56 11.41
C LEU A 573 -18.84 -3.82 9.95
N TYR A 574 -17.94 -3.83 9.02
CA TYR A 574 -18.23 -4.08 7.60
C TYR A 574 -17.50 -5.33 7.13
N ALA A 575 -18.27 -6.38 6.95
CA ALA A 575 -17.75 -7.58 6.30
C ALA A 575 -17.64 -7.34 4.80
N GLU A 576 -16.55 -7.79 4.23
CA GLU A 576 -16.45 -7.90 2.78
C GLU A 576 -17.38 -9.00 2.24
N LYS A 577 -17.44 -9.12 0.92
CA LYS A 577 -18.22 -10.18 0.26
C LYS A 577 -17.79 -11.58 0.76
N GLY A 578 -18.74 -12.51 0.81
CA GLY A 578 -18.48 -13.91 1.08
C GLY A 578 -17.75 -14.59 -0.07
N VAL A 579 -17.87 -15.91 -0.18
CA VAL A 579 -17.30 -16.67 -1.32
C VAL A 579 -17.82 -16.12 -2.63
N ASP A 580 -16.91 -15.83 -3.54
CA ASP A 580 -17.24 -15.30 -4.87
C ASP A 580 -16.44 -16.02 -5.98
N PHE A 581 -16.99 -15.98 -7.18
CA PHE A 581 -16.36 -16.48 -8.39
C PHE A 581 -16.49 -15.47 -9.51
N THR A 582 -15.41 -15.22 -10.21
CA THR A 582 -15.36 -14.32 -11.37
C THR A 582 -14.76 -15.04 -12.55
N VAL A 583 -15.32 -14.84 -13.72
CA VAL A 583 -14.76 -15.30 -14.99
C VAL A 583 -14.59 -14.13 -15.93
N GLY A 584 -13.62 -14.19 -16.80
CA GLY A 584 -13.37 -13.08 -17.71
C GLY A 584 -12.38 -13.39 -18.81
N ILE A 585 -12.12 -12.35 -19.58
CA ILE A 585 -11.20 -12.36 -20.71
C ILE A 585 -10.09 -11.34 -20.48
N CYS A 586 -8.93 -11.61 -21.04
CA CYS A 586 -7.83 -10.66 -21.11
C CYS A 586 -7.37 -10.52 -22.56
N LEU A 587 -7.27 -9.28 -23.01
CA LEU A 587 -6.75 -8.91 -24.33
C LEU A 587 -5.43 -8.18 -24.15
N ASN A 588 -4.41 -8.57 -24.94
CA ASN A 588 -3.09 -7.99 -24.91
C ASN A 588 -2.59 -7.78 -26.35
N LEU A 589 -2.68 -6.53 -26.84
CA LEU A 589 -2.43 -6.16 -28.25
C LEU A 589 -1.22 -5.26 -28.38
#